data_42ce358fe2b73fdb81dc5d96b361e44f
#
_entry.id   42ce358fe2b73fdb81dc5d96b361e44f
#
_cell.length_a   1.000
_cell.length_b   1.000
_cell.length_c   1.000
_cell.angle_alpha   90.00
_cell.angle_beta   90.00
_cell.angle_gamma   90.00
#
_symmetry.space_group_name_H-M   'P 1'
#
loop_
_entity.id
_entity.type
_entity.pdbx_description
1 polymer ?
#
loop_
_entity_poly.entity_id
_entity_poly.type
_entity_poly.pdbx_seq_one_letter_code
_entity_poly.pdbx_strand_id
1 'polypeptide(L)'
;MENRFIVIAGEEAGPRSNKMGGIWNVIDAEARNLAQMISDGVIGDERKTQIIVAGPYYGHSGADWNKGLNRITDMSGFGEYEPEGELLFALEQLGSRGIEAHTGSVKVDDVDIIYIMFKTNDFNMISSEYKGQKMCLSGKVKTEAYELTGLDSLHYETMNNGMEYTHYLNLSYAISELARLLVDAGRSASPVYSDRAISDFAASLMPSVEVSLHCHEFGVFYAAARLERLGVSVHTVATYHATIPGRVAGHRSIRKIRDKDSSWDSGVPVNFAKLESLSSYTDVVTAVGDSTRKEVKLFYGIDAMVVRNGIDLESSDVDWPKKARNRKRIQEFLSEKIYNVFNSRVIPPDRIVPIFSISRIEIENKGYPDLLDALVVLDRMVRNEIDAGHLDENFRVICFIVAAHGPKTNTPENFPIYLPEEILIGEEMRLQQMINSRGLECSRIPDGSRHVAAVLYPQWLSDHDGGLNMTTDEFMSGCIAGVFPSRYEPFLLTGLEAGKEATPSIVSKVCGFSDALSTLKRLVMGMGGVIVVDNINLSYIESIADYALAMDYFIDTYTDDKVKYNLLCQEASLLAKDMNWKAPAREYFELLTGTRME
;
A
#
# COMPACT_ATOMS: atom_id res chain seq x y z
N MET A 1 -36.66 -5.70 3.43
CA MET A 1 -35.40 -5.07 3.87
C MET A 1 -34.79 -4.46 2.63
N GLU A 2 -34.38 -3.21 2.69
CA GLU A 2 -33.64 -2.59 1.60
C GLU A 2 -32.23 -3.17 1.54
N ASN A 3 -31.68 -3.34 0.33
CA ASN A 3 -30.30 -3.81 0.16
C ASN A 3 -29.37 -2.60 -0.01
N ARG A 4 -28.21 -2.66 0.64
CA ARG A 4 -27.10 -1.72 0.45
C ARG A 4 -25.90 -2.47 -0.09
N PHE A 5 -25.28 -1.96 -1.14
CA PHE A 5 -24.05 -2.46 -1.70
C PHE A 5 -22.93 -1.42 -1.51
N ILE A 6 -21.87 -1.82 -0.83
CA ILE A 6 -20.63 -1.06 -0.72
C ILE A 6 -19.62 -1.72 -1.66
N VAL A 7 -19.29 -1.05 -2.76
CA VAL A 7 -18.32 -1.54 -3.76
C VAL A 7 -16.98 -0.83 -3.52
N ILE A 8 -15.98 -1.60 -3.09
CA ILE A 8 -14.61 -1.13 -2.89
C ILE A 8 -13.78 -1.54 -4.11
N ALA A 9 -13.29 -0.58 -4.87
CA ALA A 9 -12.67 -0.79 -6.16
C ALA A 9 -11.22 -0.28 -6.22
N GLY A 10 -10.36 -1.02 -6.90
CA GLY A 10 -8.97 -0.63 -7.11
C GLY A 10 -8.25 -1.55 -8.08
N GLU A 11 -7.11 -1.12 -8.61
CA GLU A 11 -6.28 -1.96 -9.46
C GLU A 11 -5.65 -3.13 -8.70
N GLU A 12 -5.29 -2.92 -7.43
CA GLU A 12 -4.80 -3.98 -6.55
C GLU A 12 -5.93 -4.74 -5.84
N ALA A 13 -7.21 -4.38 -6.04
CA ALA A 13 -8.34 -5.06 -5.43
C ALA A 13 -8.42 -6.52 -5.87
N GLY A 14 -8.73 -7.43 -4.93
CA GLY A 14 -8.87 -8.85 -5.24
C GLY A 14 -8.03 -9.76 -4.35
N PRO A 15 -7.74 -11.00 -4.82
CA PRO A 15 -6.91 -11.94 -4.11
C PRO A 15 -5.49 -11.42 -3.91
N ARG A 16 -4.77 -12.01 -2.96
CA ARG A 16 -3.39 -11.59 -2.64
C ARG A 16 -2.44 -11.64 -3.85
N SER A 17 -2.74 -12.45 -4.85
CA SER A 17 -2.01 -12.48 -6.12
C SER A 17 -2.08 -11.16 -6.91
N ASN A 18 -3.09 -10.32 -6.67
CA ASN A 18 -3.19 -8.97 -7.25
C ASN A 18 -2.33 -7.92 -6.53
N LYS A 19 -1.77 -8.27 -5.38
CA LYS A 19 -0.98 -7.34 -4.56
C LYS A 19 0.29 -6.89 -5.28
N MET A 20 0.46 -5.59 -5.42
CA MET A 20 1.68 -4.96 -5.94
C MET A 20 2.36 -4.07 -4.90
N GLY A 21 1.59 -3.54 -3.96
CA GLY A 21 2.05 -2.58 -2.98
C GLY A 21 1.19 -2.53 -1.73
N GLY A 22 1.23 -1.38 -1.07
CA GLY A 22 0.47 -1.14 0.16
C GLY A 22 -1.02 -0.94 -0.05
N ILE A 23 -1.49 -0.63 -1.26
CA ILE A 23 -2.90 -0.34 -1.56
C ILE A 23 -3.75 -1.59 -1.36
N TRP A 24 -3.23 -2.77 -1.75
CA TRP A 24 -3.90 -4.04 -1.48
C TRP A 24 -4.20 -4.22 0.02
N ASN A 25 -3.21 -3.95 0.89
CA ASN A 25 -3.39 -4.07 2.34
C ASN A 25 -4.50 -3.13 2.85
N VAL A 26 -4.62 -1.94 2.27
CA VAL A 26 -5.66 -0.96 2.64
C VAL A 26 -7.04 -1.46 2.22
N ILE A 27 -7.20 -1.92 0.99
CA ILE A 27 -8.48 -2.43 0.45
C ILE A 27 -8.95 -3.68 1.24
N ASP A 28 -8.04 -4.64 1.46
CA ASP A 28 -8.36 -5.86 2.23
C ASP A 28 -8.73 -5.53 3.68
N ALA A 29 -7.98 -4.65 4.33
CA ALA A 29 -8.26 -4.24 5.71
C ALA A 29 -9.57 -3.46 5.83
N GLU A 30 -9.86 -2.54 4.91
CA GLU A 30 -11.14 -1.83 4.87
C GLU A 30 -12.31 -2.81 4.75
N ALA A 31 -12.27 -3.69 3.75
CA ALA A 31 -13.33 -4.67 3.52
C ALA A 31 -13.56 -5.57 4.75
N ARG A 32 -12.48 -6.08 5.36
CA ARG A 32 -12.55 -6.94 6.56
C ARG A 32 -13.10 -6.20 7.77
N ASN A 33 -12.65 -4.97 8.01
CA ASN A 33 -13.14 -4.20 9.16
C ASN A 33 -14.60 -3.76 8.99
N LEU A 34 -15.04 -3.43 7.77
CA LEU A 34 -16.46 -3.20 7.49
C LEU A 34 -17.30 -4.47 7.71
N ALA A 35 -16.83 -5.63 7.25
CA ALA A 35 -17.51 -6.91 7.48
C ALA A 35 -17.58 -7.24 8.98
N GLN A 36 -16.50 -7.02 9.73
CA GLN A 36 -16.49 -7.21 11.18
C GLN A 36 -17.49 -6.29 11.89
N MET A 37 -17.57 -5.01 11.47
CA MET A 37 -18.52 -4.05 12.05
C MET A 37 -19.97 -4.43 11.76
N ILE A 38 -20.26 -5.11 10.62
CA ILE A 38 -21.57 -5.67 10.32
C ILE A 38 -21.84 -6.85 11.26
N SER A 39 -20.90 -7.80 11.37
CA SER A 39 -21.01 -8.98 12.23
C SER A 39 -21.20 -8.58 13.71
N ASP A 40 -20.45 -7.59 14.18
CA ASP A 40 -20.55 -7.06 15.56
C ASP A 40 -21.86 -6.26 15.81
N GLY A 41 -22.70 -6.05 14.78
CA GLY A 41 -23.91 -5.24 14.89
C GLY A 41 -23.67 -3.75 15.09
N VAL A 42 -22.45 -3.27 14.84
CA VAL A 42 -22.09 -1.85 14.92
C VAL A 42 -22.70 -1.10 13.73
N ILE A 43 -22.69 -1.72 12.55
CA ILE A 43 -23.47 -1.31 11.39
C ILE A 43 -24.86 -1.97 11.52
N GLY A 44 -25.71 -1.37 12.33
CA GLY A 44 -27.06 -1.84 12.60
C GLY A 44 -28.07 -0.87 11.99
N ASP A 45 -28.33 -0.98 10.70
CA ASP A 45 -29.52 -0.37 10.13
C ASP A 45 -30.50 -1.46 9.64
N GLU A 46 -31.71 -1.04 9.28
CA GLU A 46 -32.76 -1.93 8.78
C GLU A 46 -32.42 -2.52 7.39
N ARG A 47 -31.21 -2.29 6.86
CA ARG A 47 -30.74 -2.66 5.53
C ARG A 47 -29.78 -3.84 5.59
N LYS A 48 -29.89 -4.73 4.61
CA LYS A 48 -28.90 -5.79 4.41
C LYS A 48 -27.70 -5.19 3.64
N THR A 49 -26.62 -4.92 4.36
CA THR A 49 -25.38 -4.40 3.76
C THR A 49 -24.53 -5.55 3.21
N GLN A 50 -24.10 -5.44 1.95
CA GLN A 50 -23.20 -6.37 1.28
C GLN A 50 -21.94 -5.62 0.86
N ILE A 51 -20.77 -6.24 1.12
CA ILE A 51 -19.46 -5.68 0.77
C ILE A 51 -18.96 -6.40 -0.48
N ILE A 52 -18.63 -5.63 -1.51
CA ILE A 52 -18.09 -6.10 -2.78
C ILE A 52 -16.71 -5.52 -2.97
N VAL A 53 -15.69 -6.37 -3.19
CA VAL A 53 -14.36 -5.96 -3.63
C VAL A 53 -14.27 -6.19 -5.13
N ALA A 54 -14.07 -5.11 -5.91
CA ALA A 54 -14.07 -5.14 -7.37
C ALA A 54 -12.69 -4.78 -7.94
N GLY A 55 -12.13 -5.66 -8.75
CA GLY A 55 -10.79 -5.48 -9.31
C GLY A 55 -10.56 -6.23 -10.62
N PRO A 56 -9.32 -6.22 -11.12
CA PRO A 56 -8.97 -6.87 -12.38
C PRO A 56 -8.77 -8.38 -12.21
N TYR A 57 -9.18 -9.15 -13.23
CA TYR A 57 -8.82 -10.54 -13.43
C TYR A 57 -7.74 -10.65 -14.52
N TYR A 58 -6.52 -11.03 -14.13
CA TYR A 58 -5.38 -11.13 -15.06
C TYR A 58 -5.29 -12.47 -15.81
N GLY A 59 -6.12 -13.46 -15.44
CA GLY A 59 -6.11 -14.81 -16.04
C GLY A 59 -5.10 -15.76 -15.41
N HIS A 60 -5.12 -17.03 -15.90
CA HIS A 60 -4.23 -18.08 -15.40
C HIS A 60 -2.89 -18.16 -16.16
N SER A 61 -2.77 -17.55 -17.33
CA SER A 61 -1.64 -17.70 -18.24
C SER A 61 -0.67 -16.52 -18.28
N GLY A 62 -0.83 -15.56 -17.39
CA GLY A 62 0.17 -14.53 -17.11
C GLY A 62 0.70 -13.74 -18.32
N ALA A 63 -0.09 -13.52 -19.35
CA ALA A 63 0.29 -12.55 -20.37
C ALA A 63 0.16 -11.14 -19.80
N ASP A 64 1.19 -10.70 -19.11
CA ASP A 64 1.24 -9.35 -18.58
C ASP A 64 1.79 -8.39 -19.64
N TRP A 65 0.96 -7.43 -19.98
CA TRP A 65 1.29 -6.27 -20.78
C TRP A 65 2.00 -5.19 -19.95
N ASN A 66 2.17 -5.39 -18.65
CA ASN A 66 2.78 -4.45 -17.73
C ASN A 66 4.22 -4.87 -17.35
N LYS A 67 5.21 -4.47 -18.16
CA LYS A 67 6.66 -4.57 -17.89
C LYS A 67 7.21 -5.99 -17.64
N GLY A 68 6.62 -7.03 -18.21
CA GLY A 68 7.14 -8.40 -18.09
C GLY A 68 6.89 -9.06 -16.73
N LEU A 69 5.98 -8.53 -15.93
CA LEU A 69 5.48 -9.16 -14.72
C LEU A 69 4.31 -10.07 -15.11
N ASN A 70 4.47 -11.38 -14.94
CA ASN A 70 3.38 -12.32 -15.08
C ASN A 70 2.42 -12.17 -13.90
N ARG A 71 1.32 -11.45 -14.09
CA ARG A 71 0.26 -11.35 -13.10
C ARG A 71 -0.77 -12.45 -13.33
N ILE A 72 -1.05 -13.19 -12.29
CA ILE A 72 -2.07 -14.24 -12.27
C ILE A 72 -3.03 -13.90 -11.13
N THR A 73 -4.34 -13.86 -11.43
CA THR A 73 -5.35 -13.75 -10.39
C THR A 73 -5.69 -15.15 -9.89
N ASP A 74 -5.22 -15.50 -8.72
CA ASP A 74 -5.46 -16.80 -8.10
C ASP A 74 -6.64 -16.71 -7.12
N MET A 75 -7.77 -17.30 -7.51
CA MET A 75 -9.00 -17.36 -6.72
C MET A 75 -9.12 -18.67 -5.91
N SER A 76 -8.11 -19.55 -5.92
CA SER A 76 -8.19 -20.88 -5.29
C SER A 76 -8.44 -20.86 -3.77
N GLY A 77 -8.10 -19.76 -3.10
CA GLY A 77 -8.35 -19.54 -1.67
C GLY A 77 -9.74 -18.99 -1.34
N PHE A 78 -10.61 -18.78 -2.33
CA PHE A 78 -11.94 -18.22 -2.14
C PHE A 78 -13.00 -19.32 -2.15
N GLY A 79 -14.03 -19.16 -1.29
CA GLY A 79 -15.23 -19.97 -1.35
C GLY A 79 -16.03 -19.73 -2.64
N GLU A 80 -16.74 -20.74 -3.11
CA GLU A 80 -17.74 -20.57 -4.16
C GLU A 80 -18.82 -19.59 -3.66
N TYR A 81 -19.16 -18.63 -4.50
CA TYR A 81 -20.21 -17.66 -4.21
C TYR A 81 -21.29 -17.76 -5.29
N GLU A 82 -22.51 -18.05 -4.89
CA GLU A 82 -23.68 -18.05 -5.76
C GLU A 82 -24.40 -16.70 -5.62
N PRO A 83 -24.31 -15.81 -6.63
CA PRO A 83 -25.00 -14.53 -6.60
C PRO A 83 -26.51 -14.68 -6.58
N GLU A 84 -27.19 -13.84 -5.83
CA GLU A 84 -28.66 -13.81 -5.73
C GLU A 84 -29.20 -12.40 -5.97
N GLY A 85 -30.49 -12.27 -6.24
CA GLY A 85 -31.20 -11.00 -6.30
C GLY A 85 -30.60 -10.00 -7.29
N GLU A 86 -30.37 -8.79 -6.83
CA GLU A 86 -29.86 -7.67 -7.63
C GLU A 86 -28.47 -7.93 -8.18
N LEU A 87 -27.63 -8.64 -7.42
CA LEU A 87 -26.28 -8.96 -7.84
C LEU A 87 -26.26 -10.00 -8.96
N LEU A 88 -27.11 -11.04 -8.88
CA LEU A 88 -27.27 -12.01 -9.97
C LEU A 88 -27.74 -11.30 -11.24
N PHE A 89 -28.76 -10.45 -11.15
CA PHE A 89 -29.23 -9.66 -12.29
C PHE A 89 -28.11 -8.81 -12.91
N ALA A 90 -27.34 -8.10 -12.08
CA ALA A 90 -26.24 -7.27 -12.56
C ALA A 90 -25.18 -8.07 -13.31
N LEU A 91 -24.78 -9.24 -12.78
CA LEU A 91 -23.77 -10.10 -13.38
C LEU A 91 -24.26 -10.75 -14.69
N GLU A 92 -25.53 -11.19 -14.76
CA GLU A 92 -26.14 -11.70 -16.00
C GLU A 92 -26.17 -10.61 -17.10
N GLN A 93 -26.54 -9.39 -16.73
CA GLN A 93 -26.55 -8.24 -17.66
C GLN A 93 -25.13 -7.88 -18.13
N LEU A 94 -24.11 -7.97 -17.28
CA LEU A 94 -22.70 -7.80 -17.68
C LEU A 94 -22.27 -8.88 -18.67
N GLY A 95 -22.57 -10.16 -18.36
CA GLY A 95 -22.30 -11.30 -19.23
C GLY A 95 -22.97 -11.18 -20.61
N SER A 96 -24.23 -10.71 -20.66
CA SER A 96 -24.93 -10.48 -21.92
C SER A 96 -24.28 -9.42 -22.82
N ARG A 97 -23.46 -8.54 -22.26
CA ARG A 97 -22.67 -7.52 -22.95
C ARG A 97 -21.23 -7.96 -23.24
N GLY A 98 -20.91 -9.23 -22.92
CA GLY A 98 -19.58 -9.80 -23.09
C GLY A 98 -18.57 -9.40 -22.00
N ILE A 99 -19.01 -8.79 -20.91
CA ILE A 99 -18.14 -8.44 -19.77
C ILE A 99 -18.09 -9.65 -18.82
N GLU A 100 -16.98 -10.39 -18.87
CA GLU A 100 -16.73 -11.57 -18.02
C GLU A 100 -16.28 -11.12 -16.63
N ALA A 101 -16.90 -11.71 -15.60
CA ALA A 101 -16.54 -11.49 -14.21
C ALA A 101 -16.40 -12.85 -13.48
N HIS A 102 -15.35 -12.99 -12.68
CA HIS A 102 -15.10 -14.13 -11.81
C HIS A 102 -15.50 -13.76 -10.39
N THR A 103 -16.31 -14.60 -9.73
CA THR A 103 -16.82 -14.35 -8.38
C THR A 103 -16.25 -15.34 -7.38
N GLY A 104 -16.15 -14.90 -6.13
CA GLY A 104 -15.79 -15.71 -4.99
C GLY A 104 -16.07 -14.97 -3.71
N SER A 105 -15.98 -15.62 -2.55
CA SER A 105 -16.16 -14.96 -1.27
C SER A 105 -15.12 -15.36 -0.23
N VAL A 106 -14.92 -14.47 0.74
CA VAL A 106 -14.17 -14.73 1.97
C VAL A 106 -15.06 -14.36 3.15
N LYS A 107 -15.16 -15.24 4.14
CA LYS A 107 -15.94 -14.97 5.34
C LYS A 107 -15.12 -14.25 6.40
N VAL A 108 -15.76 -13.25 7.00
CA VAL A 108 -15.35 -12.65 8.26
C VAL A 108 -16.52 -12.92 9.22
N ASP A 109 -16.32 -13.84 10.15
CA ASP A 109 -17.36 -14.44 10.99
C ASP A 109 -18.54 -14.96 10.13
N ASP A 110 -19.72 -14.33 10.21
CA ASP A 110 -20.92 -14.69 9.46
C ASP A 110 -21.16 -13.82 8.21
N VAL A 111 -20.30 -12.85 7.94
CA VAL A 111 -20.42 -11.90 6.81
C VAL A 111 -19.52 -12.33 5.65
N ASP A 112 -20.10 -12.48 4.46
CA ASP A 112 -19.36 -12.70 3.22
C ASP A 112 -18.85 -11.37 2.63
N ILE A 113 -17.55 -11.28 2.38
CA ILE A 113 -16.96 -10.29 1.49
C ILE A 113 -16.94 -10.89 0.09
N ILE A 114 -17.66 -10.27 -0.82
CA ILE A 114 -17.84 -10.75 -2.20
C ILE A 114 -16.74 -10.16 -3.07
N TYR A 115 -16.02 -11.00 -3.81
CA TYR A 115 -15.01 -10.58 -4.76
C TYR A 115 -15.54 -10.72 -6.18
N ILE A 116 -15.42 -9.64 -6.98
CA ILE A 116 -15.82 -9.60 -8.39
C ILE A 116 -14.63 -9.14 -9.22
N MET A 117 -14.01 -10.08 -9.93
CA MET A 117 -12.80 -9.83 -10.71
C MET A 117 -13.13 -9.77 -12.20
N PHE A 118 -12.89 -8.63 -12.84
CA PHE A 118 -13.25 -8.35 -14.23
C PHE A 118 -12.13 -8.71 -15.22
N LYS A 119 -12.45 -9.52 -16.22
CA LYS A 119 -11.56 -9.80 -17.34
C LYS A 119 -11.72 -8.73 -18.42
N THR A 120 -10.88 -7.71 -18.37
CA THR A 120 -10.98 -6.53 -19.24
C THR A 120 -9.99 -6.53 -20.41
N ASN A 121 -9.05 -7.48 -20.43
CA ASN A 121 -8.03 -7.59 -21.48
C ASN A 121 -8.63 -7.91 -22.86
N ASP A 122 -9.78 -8.59 -22.90
CA ASP A 122 -10.43 -9.03 -24.12
C ASP A 122 -11.42 -7.99 -24.70
N PHE A 123 -11.56 -6.80 -24.10
CA PHE A 123 -12.49 -5.76 -24.56
C PHE A 123 -12.24 -5.32 -26.01
N ASN A 124 -11.03 -5.49 -26.52
CA ASN A 124 -10.73 -5.24 -27.94
C ASN A 124 -11.33 -6.31 -28.88
N MET A 125 -11.69 -7.48 -28.37
CA MET A 125 -12.27 -8.58 -29.15
C MET A 125 -13.80 -8.62 -29.05
N ILE A 126 -14.39 -7.92 -28.09
CA ILE A 126 -15.83 -7.90 -27.86
C ILE A 126 -16.47 -6.90 -28.83
N SER A 127 -17.40 -7.40 -29.67
CA SER A 127 -18.18 -6.55 -30.57
C SER A 127 -19.19 -5.71 -29.77
N SER A 128 -19.24 -4.43 -30.04
CA SER A 128 -20.14 -3.47 -29.39
C SER A 128 -20.66 -2.46 -30.39
N GLU A 129 -21.63 -1.66 -29.97
CA GLU A 129 -22.18 -0.56 -30.73
C GLU A 129 -22.27 0.69 -29.86
N TYR A 130 -21.95 1.85 -30.43
CA TYR A 130 -22.12 3.14 -29.80
C TYR A 130 -22.69 4.15 -30.80
N LYS A 131 -23.86 4.72 -30.49
CA LYS A 131 -24.56 5.69 -31.34
C LYS A 131 -24.70 5.26 -32.81
N GLY A 132 -25.02 3.97 -33.02
CA GLY A 132 -25.19 3.40 -34.35
C GLY A 132 -23.90 2.99 -35.07
N GLN A 133 -22.75 3.18 -34.44
CA GLN A 133 -21.44 2.76 -34.99
C GLN A 133 -20.97 1.47 -34.34
N LYS A 134 -20.65 0.47 -35.18
CA LYS A 134 -20.05 -0.79 -34.71
C LYS A 134 -18.57 -0.59 -34.42
N MET A 135 -18.15 -1.04 -33.25
CA MET A 135 -16.77 -0.98 -32.78
C MET A 135 -16.50 -2.08 -31.75
N CYS A 136 -15.26 -2.28 -31.32
CA CYS A 136 -14.98 -3.11 -30.17
C CYS A 136 -15.38 -2.41 -28.86
N LEU A 137 -15.58 -3.17 -27.78
CA LEU A 137 -15.99 -2.63 -26.49
C LEU A 137 -14.99 -1.61 -25.96
N SER A 138 -13.68 -1.87 -26.06
CA SER A 138 -12.65 -0.89 -25.67
C SER A 138 -12.74 0.42 -26.47
N GLY A 139 -13.06 0.34 -27.78
CA GLY A 139 -13.29 1.53 -28.61
C GLY A 139 -14.51 2.34 -28.15
N LYS A 140 -15.62 1.65 -27.80
CA LYS A 140 -16.78 2.28 -27.18
C LYS A 140 -16.41 2.99 -25.88
N VAL A 141 -15.69 2.31 -24.99
CA VAL A 141 -15.25 2.87 -23.70
C VAL A 141 -14.45 4.16 -23.89
N LYS A 142 -13.49 4.16 -24.82
CA LYS A 142 -12.65 5.34 -25.13
C LYS A 142 -13.48 6.50 -25.68
N THR A 143 -14.39 6.20 -26.61
CA THR A 143 -15.27 7.22 -27.19
C THR A 143 -16.20 7.84 -26.14
N GLU A 144 -16.79 7.00 -25.29
CA GLU A 144 -17.67 7.43 -24.21
C GLU A 144 -16.88 8.26 -23.18
N ALA A 145 -15.65 7.86 -22.82
CA ALA A 145 -14.80 8.62 -21.91
C ALA A 145 -14.49 10.02 -22.43
N TYR A 146 -14.21 10.15 -23.73
CA TYR A 146 -14.02 11.45 -24.35
C TYR A 146 -15.29 12.32 -24.28
N GLU A 147 -16.44 11.77 -24.64
CA GLU A 147 -17.70 12.52 -24.65
C GLU A 147 -18.16 12.95 -23.25
N LEU A 148 -17.99 12.09 -22.26
CA LEU A 148 -18.44 12.35 -20.88
C LEU A 148 -17.51 13.27 -20.11
N THR A 149 -16.19 13.13 -20.29
CA THR A 149 -15.19 13.76 -19.43
C THR A 149 -14.12 14.57 -20.16
N GLY A 150 -14.07 14.51 -21.49
CA GLY A 150 -13.05 15.17 -22.30
C GLY A 150 -11.68 14.44 -22.31
N LEU A 151 -11.62 13.21 -21.80
CA LEU A 151 -10.38 12.40 -21.88
C LEU A 151 -10.06 12.05 -23.33
N ASP A 152 -8.94 12.54 -23.85
CA ASP A 152 -8.46 12.20 -25.21
C ASP A 152 -7.83 10.80 -25.23
N SER A 153 -8.69 9.80 -25.02
CA SER A 153 -8.28 8.41 -24.84
C SER A 153 -7.58 7.81 -26.07
N LEU A 154 -7.90 8.29 -27.28
CA LEU A 154 -7.24 7.86 -28.50
C LEU A 154 -5.79 8.36 -28.57
N HIS A 155 -5.55 9.59 -28.11
CA HIS A 155 -4.19 10.09 -27.99
C HIS A 155 -3.44 9.43 -26.84
N TYR A 156 -4.08 9.26 -25.68
CA TYR A 156 -3.44 8.71 -24.49
C TYR A 156 -3.02 7.25 -24.65
N GLU A 157 -3.74 6.45 -25.44
CA GLU A 157 -3.31 5.07 -25.73
C GLU A 157 -2.05 4.96 -26.59
N THR A 158 -1.67 6.03 -27.31
CA THR A 158 -0.43 6.08 -28.10
C THR A 158 0.82 6.45 -27.29
N MET A 159 0.64 6.86 -26.04
CA MET A 159 1.74 7.18 -25.12
C MET A 159 2.45 5.91 -24.62
N ASN A 160 3.63 6.06 -24.03
CA ASN A 160 4.45 4.95 -23.53
C ASN A 160 3.69 3.99 -22.58
N ASN A 161 2.71 4.50 -21.81
CA ASN A 161 1.87 3.73 -20.89
C ASN A 161 0.45 3.48 -21.44
N GLY A 162 0.27 3.52 -22.75
CA GLY A 162 -1.05 3.50 -23.37
C GLY A 162 -1.84 2.20 -23.15
N MET A 163 -1.15 1.06 -23.06
CA MET A 163 -1.80 -0.23 -22.76
C MET A 163 -2.34 -0.25 -21.32
N GLU A 164 -1.54 0.21 -20.37
CA GLU A 164 -1.91 0.33 -18.96
C GLU A 164 -3.05 1.34 -18.77
N TYR A 165 -2.97 2.49 -19.44
CA TYR A 165 -4.05 3.46 -19.49
C TYR A 165 -5.37 2.84 -19.99
N THR A 166 -5.31 2.07 -21.07
CA THR A 166 -6.49 1.39 -21.64
C THR A 166 -7.08 0.37 -20.68
N HIS A 167 -6.22 -0.37 -19.95
CA HIS A 167 -6.67 -1.29 -18.92
C HIS A 167 -7.44 -0.58 -17.79
N TYR A 168 -6.89 0.50 -17.24
CA TYR A 168 -7.55 1.28 -16.19
C TYR A 168 -8.92 1.81 -16.64
N LEU A 169 -8.98 2.29 -17.88
CA LEU A 169 -10.22 2.79 -18.44
C LEU A 169 -11.28 1.67 -18.61
N ASN A 170 -10.88 0.50 -19.13
CA ASN A 170 -11.75 -0.66 -19.29
C ASN A 170 -12.22 -1.22 -17.93
N LEU A 171 -11.32 -1.30 -16.93
CA LEU A 171 -11.65 -1.73 -15.57
C LEU A 171 -12.66 -0.77 -14.93
N SER A 172 -12.40 0.51 -15.00
CA SER A 172 -13.31 1.56 -14.50
C SER A 172 -14.69 1.47 -15.15
N TYR A 173 -14.75 1.18 -16.46
CA TYR A 173 -16.00 0.97 -17.17
C TYR A 173 -16.77 -0.24 -16.61
N ALA A 174 -16.11 -1.40 -16.45
CA ALA A 174 -16.75 -2.61 -15.92
C ALA A 174 -17.30 -2.39 -14.50
N ILE A 175 -16.53 -1.75 -13.63
CA ILE A 175 -16.94 -1.38 -12.25
C ILE A 175 -18.15 -0.44 -12.28
N SER A 176 -18.13 0.60 -13.12
CA SER A 176 -19.26 1.52 -13.23
C SER A 176 -20.51 0.86 -13.80
N GLU A 177 -20.38 -0.11 -14.74
CA GLU A 177 -21.51 -0.89 -15.23
C GLU A 177 -22.10 -1.78 -14.13
N LEU A 178 -21.27 -2.42 -13.29
CA LEU A 178 -21.74 -3.17 -12.13
C LEU A 178 -22.59 -2.28 -11.21
N ALA A 179 -22.04 -1.14 -10.78
CA ALA A 179 -22.74 -0.22 -9.88
C ALA A 179 -24.06 0.30 -10.48
N ARG A 180 -24.03 0.67 -11.78
CA ARG A 180 -25.24 1.11 -12.48
C ARG A 180 -26.31 0.01 -12.55
N LEU A 181 -25.90 -1.23 -12.84
CA LEU A 181 -26.84 -2.36 -12.95
C LEU A 181 -27.43 -2.78 -11.60
N LEU A 182 -26.69 -2.63 -10.49
CA LEU A 182 -27.24 -2.80 -9.14
C LEU A 182 -28.35 -1.78 -8.86
N VAL A 183 -28.14 -0.52 -9.23
CA VAL A 183 -29.18 0.52 -9.12
C VAL A 183 -30.39 0.20 -10.01
N ASP A 184 -30.14 -0.23 -11.27
CA ASP A 184 -31.21 -0.57 -12.22
C ASP A 184 -32.02 -1.80 -11.75
N ALA A 185 -31.36 -2.79 -11.12
CA ALA A 185 -32.02 -3.97 -10.56
C ALA A 185 -33.03 -3.60 -9.47
N GLY A 186 -32.65 -2.72 -8.55
CA GLY A 186 -33.56 -2.21 -7.52
C GLY A 186 -34.78 -1.48 -8.10
N ARG A 187 -34.59 -0.72 -9.19
CA ARG A 187 -35.71 -0.04 -9.90
C ARG A 187 -36.60 -1.05 -10.64
N SER A 188 -36.03 -2.10 -11.20
CA SER A 188 -36.77 -3.11 -11.98
C SER A 188 -37.67 -4.02 -11.11
N ALA A 189 -37.37 -4.14 -9.82
CA ALA A 189 -38.20 -4.85 -8.85
C ALA A 189 -39.51 -4.09 -8.51
N SER A 190 -39.62 -2.84 -8.93
CA SER A 190 -40.83 -2.03 -8.70
C SER A 190 -41.97 -2.48 -9.61
N PRO A 191 -43.23 -2.65 -9.10
CA PRO A 191 -44.37 -3.02 -9.92
C PRO A 191 -44.65 -1.94 -10.97
N VAL A 192 -44.73 -2.37 -12.23
CA VAL A 192 -45.08 -1.48 -13.34
C VAL A 192 -46.59 -1.31 -13.40
N TYR A 193 -47.08 -0.12 -13.13
CA TYR A 193 -48.49 0.24 -13.30
C TYR A 193 -48.72 0.87 -14.70
N SER A 194 -49.90 0.67 -15.25
CA SER A 194 -50.27 1.23 -16.54
C SER A 194 -50.34 2.77 -16.54
N ASP A 195 -50.52 3.37 -15.37
CA ASP A 195 -50.47 4.82 -15.17
C ASP A 195 -49.06 5.23 -14.71
N ARG A 196 -48.41 6.09 -15.48
CA ARG A 196 -47.05 6.56 -15.23
C ARG A 196 -46.91 7.29 -13.89
N ALA A 197 -47.91 8.09 -13.50
CA ALA A 197 -47.87 8.80 -12.22
C ALA A 197 -47.99 7.85 -11.03
N ILE A 198 -48.79 6.78 -11.16
CA ILE A 198 -48.90 5.70 -10.15
C ILE A 198 -47.62 4.86 -10.12
N SER A 199 -47.05 4.60 -11.28
CA SER A 199 -45.77 3.85 -11.39
C SER A 199 -44.63 4.66 -10.77
N ASP A 200 -44.52 5.95 -11.05
CA ASP A 200 -43.49 6.85 -10.48
C ASP A 200 -43.70 7.03 -8.96
N PHE A 201 -44.95 7.10 -8.49
CA PHE A 201 -45.27 7.15 -7.06
C PHE A 201 -44.97 5.81 -6.37
N ALA A 202 -45.34 4.70 -6.98
CA ALA A 202 -45.02 3.37 -6.45
C ALA A 202 -43.49 3.14 -6.40
N ALA A 203 -42.76 3.56 -7.42
CA ALA A 203 -41.30 3.52 -7.44
C ALA A 203 -40.65 4.38 -6.34
N SER A 204 -41.31 5.50 -5.95
CA SER A 204 -40.86 6.35 -4.84
C SER A 204 -41.13 5.77 -3.45
N LEU A 205 -42.03 4.77 -3.35
CA LEU A 205 -42.39 4.10 -2.11
C LEU A 205 -41.69 2.75 -1.94
N MET A 206 -41.03 2.23 -3.01
CA MET A 206 -40.32 0.96 -2.95
C MET A 206 -38.93 1.14 -2.32
N PRO A 207 -38.45 0.08 -1.63
CA PRO A 207 -37.10 0.07 -1.11
C PRO A 207 -36.11 0.29 -2.25
N SER A 208 -35.45 1.42 -2.25
CA SER A 208 -34.40 1.72 -3.21
C SER A 208 -33.14 0.97 -2.82
N VAL A 209 -32.53 0.27 -3.75
CA VAL A 209 -31.17 -0.26 -3.56
C VAL A 209 -30.21 0.92 -3.40
N GLU A 210 -29.51 0.96 -2.30
CA GLU A 210 -28.43 1.93 -2.06
C GLU A 210 -27.11 1.35 -2.55
N VAL A 211 -26.43 2.07 -3.40
CA VAL A 211 -25.10 1.68 -3.92
C VAL A 211 -24.11 2.78 -3.61
N SER A 212 -23.01 2.40 -2.98
CA SER A 212 -21.86 3.27 -2.74
C SER A 212 -20.64 2.69 -3.45
N LEU A 213 -19.80 3.55 -4.04
CA LEU A 213 -18.58 3.15 -4.74
C LEU A 213 -17.38 3.86 -4.12
N HIS A 214 -16.45 3.09 -3.54
CA HIS A 214 -15.16 3.58 -3.07
C HIS A 214 -14.08 3.25 -4.09
N CYS A 215 -13.49 4.28 -4.68
CA CYS A 215 -12.43 4.16 -5.67
C CYS A 215 -11.06 4.40 -5.02
N HIS A 216 -10.20 3.37 -4.98
CA HIS A 216 -8.82 3.51 -4.52
C HIS A 216 -7.86 3.72 -5.69
N GLU A 217 -7.21 4.88 -5.72
CA GLU A 217 -6.25 5.31 -6.74
C GLU A 217 -6.88 5.60 -8.12
N PHE A 218 -6.13 6.33 -8.93
CA PHE A 218 -6.53 6.87 -10.22
C PHE A 218 -6.98 5.81 -11.25
N GLY A 219 -6.50 4.58 -11.12
CA GLY A 219 -6.83 3.49 -12.06
C GLY A 219 -8.32 3.17 -12.15
N VAL A 220 -9.12 3.62 -11.16
CA VAL A 220 -10.57 3.39 -11.12
C VAL A 220 -11.41 4.67 -10.98
N PHE A 221 -10.81 5.86 -10.98
CA PHE A 221 -11.57 7.11 -10.81
C PHE A 221 -12.51 7.41 -11.98
N TYR A 222 -12.23 6.90 -13.18
CA TYR A 222 -13.19 7.03 -14.29
C TYR A 222 -14.53 6.35 -14.00
N ALA A 223 -14.58 5.32 -13.14
CA ALA A 223 -15.83 4.67 -12.78
C ALA A 223 -16.82 5.66 -12.12
N ALA A 224 -16.35 6.42 -11.13
CA ALA A 224 -17.16 7.43 -10.46
C ALA A 224 -17.53 8.58 -11.40
N ALA A 225 -16.57 9.10 -12.16
CA ALA A 225 -16.81 10.17 -13.13
C ALA A 225 -17.88 9.77 -14.17
N ARG A 226 -17.84 8.53 -14.63
CA ARG A 226 -18.83 8.00 -15.57
C ARG A 226 -20.24 7.95 -14.96
N LEU A 227 -20.37 7.44 -13.74
CA LEU A 227 -21.64 7.35 -13.03
C LEU A 227 -22.27 8.74 -12.84
N GLU A 228 -21.50 9.71 -12.37
CA GLU A 228 -21.92 11.10 -12.20
C GLU A 228 -22.39 11.68 -13.54
N ARG A 229 -21.62 11.54 -14.61
CA ARG A 229 -21.96 12.09 -15.94
C ARG A 229 -23.15 11.41 -16.60
N LEU A 230 -23.47 10.18 -16.22
CA LEU A 230 -24.67 9.46 -16.66
C LEU A 230 -25.89 9.75 -15.76
N GLY A 231 -25.72 10.47 -14.66
CA GLY A 231 -26.78 10.77 -13.70
C GLY A 231 -27.28 9.55 -12.94
N VAL A 232 -26.39 8.56 -12.69
CA VAL A 232 -26.70 7.36 -11.91
C VAL A 232 -26.55 7.70 -10.42
N SER A 233 -27.58 7.42 -9.63
CA SER A 233 -27.55 7.70 -8.19
C SER A 233 -26.72 6.66 -7.45
N VAL A 234 -25.40 6.90 -7.38
CA VAL A 234 -24.42 6.13 -6.61
C VAL A 234 -23.61 7.13 -5.81
N HIS A 235 -23.48 6.92 -4.51
CA HIS A 235 -22.60 7.77 -3.70
C HIS A 235 -21.15 7.34 -3.88
N THR A 236 -20.25 8.28 -4.15
CA THR A 236 -18.90 8.00 -4.62
C THR A 236 -17.83 8.63 -3.73
N VAL A 237 -16.81 7.83 -3.35
CA VAL A 237 -15.62 8.27 -2.63
C VAL A 237 -14.38 7.93 -3.45
N ALA A 238 -13.46 8.88 -3.59
CA ALA A 238 -12.15 8.67 -4.23
C ALA A 238 -11.03 8.86 -3.21
N THR A 239 -10.18 7.85 -3.04
CA THR A 239 -9.04 7.90 -2.11
C THR A 239 -7.71 7.95 -2.85
N TYR A 240 -6.93 8.98 -2.54
CA TYR A 240 -5.56 9.14 -2.99
C TYR A 240 -4.59 8.49 -2.01
N HIS A 241 -3.84 7.48 -2.49
CA HIS A 241 -2.70 6.93 -1.76
C HIS A 241 -1.39 7.67 -2.07
N ALA A 242 -1.33 8.37 -3.18
CA ALA A 242 -0.33 9.33 -3.60
C ALA A 242 -0.91 10.15 -4.75
N THR A 243 -0.18 11.14 -5.26
CA THR A 243 -0.51 11.78 -6.55
C THR A 243 0.51 11.40 -7.62
N ILE A 244 0.09 11.32 -8.88
CA ILE A 244 1.01 11.06 -10.00
C ILE A 244 2.09 12.15 -10.10
N PRO A 245 1.75 13.46 -10.08
CA PRO A 245 2.77 14.50 -10.06
C PRO A 245 3.66 14.46 -8.81
N GLY A 246 3.10 14.14 -7.63
CA GLY A 246 3.86 14.02 -6.39
C GLY A 246 4.86 12.88 -6.44
N ARG A 247 4.47 11.69 -6.94
CA ARG A 247 5.39 10.55 -7.14
C ARG A 247 6.58 10.90 -8.03
N VAL A 248 6.35 11.64 -9.11
CA VAL A 248 7.41 12.06 -10.04
C VAL A 248 8.27 13.18 -9.45
N ALA A 249 7.68 14.14 -8.76
CA ALA A 249 8.41 15.19 -8.05
C ALA A 249 9.26 14.59 -6.90
N GLY A 250 8.79 13.52 -6.26
CA GLY A 250 9.47 12.85 -5.16
C GLY A 250 9.81 13.83 -4.03
N HIS A 251 11.05 13.86 -3.58
CA HIS A 251 11.52 14.77 -2.53
C HIS A 251 11.32 16.27 -2.82
N ARG A 252 11.09 16.65 -4.07
CA ARG A 252 10.78 18.04 -4.46
C ARG A 252 9.33 18.41 -4.22
N SER A 253 8.43 17.44 -4.00
CA SER A 253 7.00 17.69 -3.80
C SER A 253 6.74 18.65 -2.64
N ILE A 254 7.43 18.49 -1.52
CA ILE A 254 7.32 19.38 -0.36
C ILE A 254 7.67 20.83 -0.72
N ARG A 255 8.75 21.02 -1.51
CA ARG A 255 9.13 22.36 -1.97
C ARG A 255 8.07 22.94 -2.90
N LYS A 256 7.53 22.15 -3.82
CA LYS A 256 6.42 22.57 -4.68
C LYS A 256 5.20 23.01 -3.86
N ILE A 257 4.83 22.25 -2.82
CA ILE A 257 3.74 22.62 -1.89
C ILE A 257 4.05 23.98 -1.22
N ARG A 258 5.25 24.14 -0.66
CA ARG A 258 5.66 25.37 0.03
C ARG A 258 5.65 26.57 -0.91
N ASP A 259 6.18 26.42 -2.12
CA ASP A 259 6.35 27.49 -3.10
C ASP A 259 5.10 27.66 -3.97
N LYS A 260 4.03 26.86 -3.74
CA LYS A 260 2.78 26.82 -4.50
C LYS A 260 2.97 26.58 -6.00
N ASP A 261 3.98 25.79 -6.36
CA ASP A 261 4.29 25.43 -7.74
C ASP A 261 3.44 24.25 -8.19
N SER A 262 2.35 24.52 -8.89
CA SER A 262 1.44 23.53 -9.44
C SER A 262 1.88 22.94 -10.79
N SER A 263 3.04 23.34 -11.31
CA SER A 263 3.56 22.81 -12.58
C SER A 263 3.90 21.32 -12.45
N TRP A 264 3.63 20.55 -13.50
CA TRP A 264 4.02 19.16 -13.56
C TRP A 264 5.46 19.04 -14.11
N ASP A 265 6.23 18.16 -13.49
CA ASP A 265 7.57 17.84 -13.98
C ASP A 265 7.50 17.08 -15.31
N SER A 266 8.52 17.17 -16.13
CA SER A 266 8.57 16.58 -17.49
C SER A 266 8.39 15.06 -17.54
N GLY A 267 8.59 14.36 -16.42
CA GLY A 267 8.41 12.91 -16.31
C GLY A 267 6.98 12.47 -15.91
N VAL A 268 6.05 13.41 -15.69
CA VAL A 268 4.67 13.07 -15.30
C VAL A 268 3.95 12.42 -16.48
N PRO A 269 3.45 11.17 -16.35
CA PRO A 269 2.61 10.53 -17.34
C PRO A 269 1.26 11.26 -17.41
N VAL A 270 1.10 12.10 -18.42
CA VAL A 270 -0.06 13.01 -18.56
C VAL A 270 -1.37 12.24 -18.61
N ASN A 271 -1.40 11.09 -19.28
CA ASN A 271 -2.59 10.23 -19.37
C ASN A 271 -3.05 9.74 -17.97
N PHE A 272 -2.13 9.32 -17.09
CA PHE A 272 -2.47 8.91 -15.73
C PHE A 272 -2.88 10.09 -14.85
N ALA A 273 -2.16 11.22 -14.94
CA ALA A 273 -2.52 12.42 -14.21
C ALA A 273 -3.90 12.97 -14.63
N LYS A 274 -4.30 12.76 -15.89
CA LYS A 274 -5.65 13.09 -16.37
C LYS A 274 -6.71 12.12 -15.84
N LEU A 275 -6.44 10.81 -15.74
CA LEU A 275 -7.34 9.89 -15.03
C LEU A 275 -7.48 10.27 -13.56
N GLU A 276 -6.37 10.63 -12.91
CA GLU A 276 -6.35 11.05 -11.51
C GLU A 276 -7.20 12.30 -11.25
N SER A 277 -7.22 13.27 -12.18
CA SER A 277 -8.05 14.48 -12.09
C SER A 277 -9.56 14.22 -12.11
N LEU A 278 -9.99 13.02 -12.53
CA LEU A 278 -11.41 12.65 -12.56
C LEU A 278 -12.04 12.45 -11.18
N SER A 279 -11.24 12.37 -10.12
CA SER A 279 -11.76 12.41 -8.74
C SER A 279 -12.58 13.67 -8.45
N SER A 280 -12.45 14.74 -9.27
CA SER A 280 -13.29 15.94 -9.19
C SER A 280 -14.78 15.67 -9.45
N TYR A 281 -15.13 14.51 -9.98
CA TYR A 281 -16.51 14.08 -10.21
C TYR A 281 -17.08 13.22 -9.07
N THR A 282 -16.29 12.92 -8.03
CA THR A 282 -16.78 12.15 -6.87
C THR A 282 -17.44 13.05 -5.83
N ASP A 283 -18.37 12.50 -5.05
CA ASP A 283 -19.03 13.23 -3.96
C ASP A 283 -18.04 13.60 -2.86
N VAL A 284 -17.11 12.69 -2.55
CA VAL A 284 -16.08 12.89 -1.53
C VAL A 284 -14.71 12.49 -2.07
N VAL A 285 -13.71 13.33 -1.80
CA VAL A 285 -12.30 13.02 -2.07
C VAL A 285 -11.56 12.90 -0.76
N THR A 286 -10.79 11.82 -0.60
CA THR A 286 -9.95 11.59 0.56
C THR A 286 -8.48 11.38 0.18
N ALA A 287 -7.61 11.54 1.15
CA ALA A 287 -6.17 11.29 1.03
C ALA A 287 -5.65 10.62 2.31
N VAL A 288 -4.69 9.72 2.17
CA VAL A 288 -4.16 8.93 3.30
C VAL A 288 -3.28 9.73 4.27
N GLY A 289 -2.89 10.95 3.92
CA GLY A 289 -2.07 11.82 4.75
C GLY A 289 -2.15 13.29 4.35
N ASP A 290 -1.66 14.18 5.22
CA ASP A 290 -1.72 15.62 5.00
C ASP A 290 -0.86 16.08 3.82
N SER A 291 0.29 15.44 3.59
CA SER A 291 1.14 15.72 2.43
C SER A 291 0.40 15.41 1.12
N THR A 292 -0.24 14.23 1.01
CA THR A 292 -1.04 13.84 -0.16
C THR A 292 -2.23 14.77 -0.34
N ARG A 293 -2.94 15.14 0.72
CA ARG A 293 -4.02 16.14 0.67
C ARG A 293 -3.56 17.48 0.07
N LYS A 294 -2.38 17.96 0.49
CA LYS A 294 -1.78 19.20 -0.03
C LYS A 294 -1.40 19.08 -1.51
N GLU A 295 -0.90 17.92 -1.93
CA GLU A 295 -0.61 17.64 -3.34
C GLU A 295 -1.88 17.63 -4.19
N VAL A 296 -2.94 16.96 -3.74
CA VAL A 296 -4.25 16.95 -4.42
C VAL A 296 -4.77 18.38 -4.62
N LYS A 297 -4.67 19.21 -3.57
CA LYS A 297 -5.04 20.64 -3.67
C LYS A 297 -4.14 21.40 -4.63
N LEU A 298 -2.83 21.17 -4.58
CA LEU A 298 -1.85 21.89 -5.40
C LEU A 298 -2.00 21.55 -6.89
N PHE A 299 -2.04 20.27 -7.23
CA PHE A 299 -1.95 19.80 -8.62
C PHE A 299 -3.31 19.73 -9.33
N TYR A 300 -4.40 19.55 -8.58
CA TYR A 300 -5.74 19.35 -9.13
C TYR A 300 -6.76 20.38 -8.65
N GLY A 301 -6.43 21.21 -7.66
CA GLY A 301 -7.35 22.21 -7.10
C GLY A 301 -8.46 21.61 -6.22
N ILE A 302 -8.43 20.32 -5.95
CA ILE A 302 -9.47 19.57 -5.24
C ILE A 302 -9.19 19.61 -3.73
N ASP A 303 -10.24 19.83 -2.93
CA ASP A 303 -10.17 19.72 -1.48
C ASP A 303 -10.44 18.27 -1.07
N ALA A 304 -9.47 17.63 -0.39
CA ALA A 304 -9.58 16.27 0.11
C ALA A 304 -9.65 16.25 1.63
N MET A 305 -10.41 15.33 2.19
CA MET A 305 -10.37 14.98 3.61
C MET A 305 -9.20 14.03 3.87
N VAL A 306 -8.70 13.99 5.11
CA VAL A 306 -7.64 13.03 5.48
C VAL A 306 -8.25 11.88 6.24
N VAL A 307 -8.26 10.70 5.62
CA VAL A 307 -8.58 9.43 6.29
C VAL A 307 -7.29 8.60 6.31
N ARG A 308 -6.74 8.38 7.49
CA ARG A 308 -5.43 7.74 7.65
C ARG A 308 -5.55 6.23 7.56
N ASN A 309 -4.51 5.59 7.02
CA ASN A 309 -4.44 4.13 7.07
C ASN A 309 -4.24 3.66 8.52
N GLY A 310 -4.73 2.46 8.81
CA GLY A 310 -4.53 1.77 10.07
C GLY A 310 -3.70 0.49 9.94
N ILE A 311 -3.65 -0.27 11.03
CA ILE A 311 -3.07 -1.62 11.09
C ILE A 311 -4.01 -2.52 11.89
N ASP A 312 -4.13 -3.79 11.50
CA ASP A 312 -4.90 -4.74 12.30
C ASP A 312 -4.05 -5.25 13.46
N LEU A 313 -4.43 -4.82 14.65
CA LEU A 313 -3.80 -5.23 15.90
C LEU A 313 -4.84 -5.28 17.03
N GLU A 314 -5.17 -6.48 17.49
CA GLU A 314 -6.15 -6.70 18.56
C GLU A 314 -5.55 -6.44 19.95
N SER A 315 -4.33 -6.91 20.20
CA SER A 315 -3.61 -6.75 21.45
C SER A 315 -2.26 -6.09 21.24
N SER A 316 -1.86 -5.22 22.17
CA SER A 316 -0.52 -4.64 22.25
C SER A 316 0.43 -5.43 23.17
N ASP A 317 0.02 -6.64 23.58
CA ASP A 317 0.87 -7.52 24.39
C ASP A 317 2.07 -8.01 23.57
N VAL A 318 3.26 -7.86 24.13
CA VAL A 318 4.50 -8.19 23.43
C VAL A 318 4.90 -9.64 23.71
N ASP A 319 5.00 -10.46 22.65
CA ASP A 319 5.54 -11.83 22.75
C ASP A 319 7.08 -11.79 22.82
N TRP A 320 7.62 -11.58 24.02
CA TRP A 320 9.06 -11.52 24.26
C TRP A 320 9.79 -12.81 23.86
N PRO A 321 9.27 -14.02 24.14
CA PRO A 321 9.84 -15.26 23.62
C PRO A 321 9.94 -15.31 22.10
N LYS A 322 8.91 -14.90 21.36
CA LYS A 322 8.92 -14.79 19.89
C LYS A 322 10.04 -13.85 19.43
N LYS A 323 10.11 -12.64 19.99
CA LYS A 323 11.15 -11.66 19.64
C LYS A 323 12.56 -12.20 19.88
N ALA A 324 12.79 -12.85 21.01
CA ALA A 324 14.09 -13.42 21.33
C ALA A 324 14.48 -14.55 20.37
N ARG A 325 13.55 -15.47 20.06
CA ARG A 325 13.80 -16.56 19.09
C ARG A 325 14.10 -16.01 17.69
N ASN A 326 13.32 -15.07 17.22
CA ASN A 326 13.49 -14.50 15.89
C ASN A 326 14.80 -13.71 15.78
N ARG A 327 15.16 -12.95 16.81
CA ARG A 327 16.45 -12.26 16.87
C ARG A 327 17.62 -13.24 16.81
N LYS A 328 17.55 -14.31 17.58
CA LYS A 328 18.57 -15.35 17.57
C LYS A 328 18.72 -15.99 16.17
N ARG A 329 17.61 -16.29 15.47
CA ARG A 329 17.66 -16.80 14.08
C ARG A 329 18.38 -15.84 13.14
N ILE A 330 18.09 -14.55 13.21
CA ILE A 330 18.75 -13.52 12.39
C ILE A 330 20.24 -13.44 12.73
N GLN A 331 20.58 -13.43 14.02
CA GLN A 331 21.97 -13.34 14.49
C GLN A 331 22.80 -14.57 14.07
N GLU A 332 22.23 -15.78 14.19
CA GLU A 332 22.88 -17.04 13.77
C GLU A 332 23.08 -17.04 12.25
N PHE A 333 22.06 -16.66 11.46
CA PHE A 333 22.17 -16.52 10.01
C PHE A 333 23.30 -15.55 9.62
N LEU A 334 23.35 -14.38 10.22
CA LEU A 334 24.38 -13.37 9.92
C LEU A 334 25.78 -13.89 10.29
N SER A 335 25.95 -14.44 11.49
CA SER A 335 27.23 -14.98 11.94
C SER A 335 27.75 -16.08 11.01
N GLU A 336 26.88 -17.03 10.64
CA GLU A 336 27.23 -18.13 9.74
C GLU A 336 27.59 -17.63 8.34
N LYS A 337 26.77 -16.74 7.75
CA LYS A 337 26.98 -16.25 6.38
C LYS A 337 28.22 -15.37 6.25
N ILE A 338 28.51 -14.53 7.24
CA ILE A 338 29.75 -13.72 7.24
C ILE A 338 30.97 -14.62 7.29
N TYR A 339 30.97 -15.63 8.17
CA TYR A 339 32.08 -16.58 8.30
C TYR A 339 32.26 -17.39 7.01
N ASN A 340 31.22 -18.03 6.52
CA ASN A 340 31.29 -18.94 5.39
C ASN A 340 31.66 -18.24 4.07
N VAL A 341 31.20 -17.00 3.86
CA VAL A 341 31.47 -16.28 2.61
C VAL A 341 32.88 -15.68 2.58
N PHE A 342 33.36 -15.15 3.71
CA PHE A 342 34.62 -14.40 3.73
C PHE A 342 35.79 -15.22 4.35
N ASN A 343 35.55 -16.47 4.73
CA ASN A 343 36.52 -17.34 5.37
C ASN A 343 37.31 -16.65 6.49
N SER A 344 36.60 -15.98 7.37
CA SER A 344 37.11 -15.00 8.32
C SER A 344 36.82 -15.39 9.77
N ARG A 345 37.26 -14.56 10.72
CA ARG A 345 36.94 -14.73 12.14
C ARG A 345 35.43 -14.81 12.36
N VAL A 346 34.96 -15.82 13.10
CA VAL A 346 33.57 -15.96 13.49
C VAL A 346 33.17 -14.79 14.40
N ILE A 347 32.14 -14.08 14.01
CA ILE A 347 31.51 -13.07 14.87
C ILE A 347 30.46 -13.78 15.71
N PRO A 348 30.54 -13.76 17.05
CA PRO A 348 29.53 -14.39 17.89
C PRO A 348 28.14 -13.83 17.63
N PRO A 349 27.09 -14.67 17.48
CA PRO A 349 25.74 -14.22 17.15
C PRO A 349 25.22 -13.15 18.10
N ASP A 350 25.46 -13.26 19.40
CA ASP A 350 25.04 -12.34 20.45
C ASP A 350 25.72 -10.94 20.38
N ARG A 351 26.78 -10.81 19.56
CA ARG A 351 27.47 -9.54 19.29
C ARG A 351 26.95 -8.82 18.06
N ILE A 352 25.98 -9.39 17.37
CA ILE A 352 25.37 -8.80 16.16
C ILE A 352 24.03 -8.19 16.53
N VAL A 353 23.91 -6.90 16.24
CA VAL A 353 22.68 -6.12 16.44
C VAL A 353 22.02 -5.87 15.08
N PRO A 354 20.89 -6.52 14.77
CA PRO A 354 20.19 -6.34 13.50
C PRO A 354 19.24 -5.13 13.57
N ILE A 355 19.40 -4.23 12.60
CA ILE A 355 18.42 -3.18 12.27
C ILE A 355 17.96 -3.36 10.81
N PHE A 356 16.89 -2.69 10.38
CA PHE A 356 16.38 -2.90 9.04
C PHE A 356 15.73 -1.69 8.39
N SER A 357 15.65 -1.73 7.06
CA SER A 357 14.77 -0.92 6.24
C SER A 357 14.08 -1.80 5.21
N ILE A 358 12.76 -1.74 5.12
CA ILE A 358 11.96 -2.51 4.15
C ILE A 358 11.16 -1.57 3.29
N SER A 359 11.33 -1.66 1.96
CA SER A 359 10.50 -0.93 1.00
C SER A 359 10.64 -1.49 -0.41
N ARG A 360 9.81 -1.02 -1.34
CA ARG A 360 10.12 -1.15 -2.76
C ARG A 360 11.41 -0.41 -3.06
N ILE A 361 12.16 -0.87 -4.06
CA ILE A 361 13.42 -0.24 -4.42
C ILE A 361 13.18 1.05 -5.23
N GLU A 362 13.06 2.15 -4.52
CA GLU A 362 12.94 3.52 -5.05
C GLU A 362 14.03 4.36 -4.38
N ILE A 363 15.27 4.28 -4.88
CA ILE A 363 16.49 4.74 -4.19
C ILE A 363 16.34 6.13 -3.60
N GLU A 364 15.89 7.11 -4.43
CA GLU A 364 15.80 8.50 -3.99
C GLU A 364 14.60 8.74 -3.07
N ASN A 365 13.42 8.20 -3.42
CA ASN A 365 12.20 8.44 -2.65
C ASN A 365 12.24 7.76 -1.27
N LYS A 366 12.84 6.56 -1.19
CA LYS A 366 13.00 5.83 0.07
C LYS A 366 14.21 6.27 0.90
N GLY A 367 15.00 7.23 0.39
CA GLY A 367 16.11 7.84 1.12
C GLY A 367 17.26 6.88 1.42
N TYR A 368 17.51 5.89 0.55
CA TYR A 368 18.65 4.99 0.74
C TYR A 368 20.00 5.71 0.80
N PRO A 369 20.25 6.82 0.04
CA PRO A 369 21.46 7.62 0.25
C PRO A 369 21.59 8.12 1.70
N ASP A 370 20.49 8.59 2.30
CA ASP A 370 20.46 9.12 3.66
C ASP A 370 20.74 8.01 4.68
N LEU A 371 20.12 6.84 4.49
CA LEU A 371 20.38 5.67 5.32
C LEU A 371 21.86 5.29 5.30
N LEU A 372 22.43 5.13 4.11
CA LEU A 372 23.81 4.68 3.97
C LEU A 372 24.80 5.70 4.54
N ASP A 373 24.59 7.00 4.33
CA ASP A 373 25.46 8.04 4.89
C ASP A 373 25.32 8.10 6.42
N ALA A 374 24.10 7.88 6.98
CA ALA A 374 23.90 7.78 8.42
C ALA A 374 24.59 6.54 9.02
N LEU A 375 24.60 5.38 8.31
CA LEU A 375 25.33 4.20 8.74
C LEU A 375 26.85 4.43 8.78
N VAL A 376 27.41 5.24 7.87
CA VAL A 376 28.83 5.64 7.93
C VAL A 376 29.12 6.49 9.17
N VAL A 377 28.21 7.38 9.55
CA VAL A 377 28.34 8.16 10.78
C VAL A 377 28.22 7.26 12.01
N LEU A 378 27.24 6.35 12.02
CA LEU A 378 27.05 5.36 13.08
C LEU A 378 28.29 4.48 13.28
N ASP A 379 28.96 4.04 12.19
CA ASP A 379 30.19 3.24 12.30
C ASP A 379 31.29 3.96 13.09
N ARG A 380 31.39 5.29 12.92
CA ARG A 380 32.35 6.10 13.70
C ARG A 380 31.96 6.18 15.17
N MET A 381 30.67 6.29 15.47
CA MET A 381 30.16 6.32 16.85
C MET A 381 30.43 4.99 17.54
N VAL A 382 30.03 3.87 16.95
CA VAL A 382 30.27 2.52 17.48
C VAL A 382 31.77 2.26 17.68
N ARG A 383 32.63 2.70 16.74
CA ARG A 383 34.08 2.59 16.89
C ARG A 383 34.61 3.36 18.10
N ASN A 384 34.15 4.60 18.30
CA ASN A 384 34.54 5.40 19.45
C ASN A 384 34.15 4.71 20.79
N GLU A 385 32.98 4.07 20.86
CA GLU A 385 32.55 3.32 22.05
C GLU A 385 33.41 2.06 22.27
N ILE A 386 33.82 1.38 21.21
CA ILE A 386 34.76 0.25 21.29
C ILE A 386 36.15 0.73 21.75
N ASP A 387 36.67 1.81 21.17
CA ASP A 387 37.96 2.39 21.53
C ASP A 387 37.98 2.90 22.99
N ALA A 388 36.84 3.37 23.49
CA ALA A 388 36.63 3.75 24.88
C ALA A 388 36.47 2.55 25.85
N GLY A 389 36.30 1.33 25.30
CA GLY A 389 36.11 0.12 26.09
C GLY A 389 34.69 -0.07 26.62
N HIS A 390 33.70 0.67 26.12
CA HIS A 390 32.31 0.53 26.48
C HIS A 390 31.64 -0.63 25.72
N LEU A 391 32.04 -0.86 24.47
CA LEU A 391 31.57 -1.97 23.65
C LEU A 391 32.68 -3.01 23.42
N ASP A 392 32.28 -4.27 23.24
CA ASP A 392 33.19 -5.38 22.89
C ASP A 392 33.76 -5.20 21.47
N GLU A 393 35.03 -5.58 21.24
CA GLU A 393 35.69 -5.50 19.93
C GLU A 393 34.97 -6.28 18.81
N ASN A 394 34.16 -7.28 19.17
CA ASN A 394 33.35 -8.07 18.23
C ASN A 394 31.95 -7.50 18.01
N PHE A 395 31.59 -6.42 18.66
CA PHE A 395 30.28 -5.78 18.50
C PHE A 395 30.07 -5.31 17.06
N ARG A 396 28.92 -5.68 16.48
CA ARG A 396 28.58 -5.36 15.08
C ARG A 396 27.12 -4.93 14.95
N VAL A 397 26.89 -3.91 14.14
CA VAL A 397 25.55 -3.51 13.72
C VAL A 397 25.36 -3.86 12.25
N ILE A 398 24.34 -4.62 11.94
CA ILE A 398 24.01 -5.02 10.56
C ILE A 398 22.66 -4.46 10.18
N CYS A 399 22.64 -3.58 9.18
CA CYS A 399 21.42 -3.03 8.62
C CYS A 399 20.96 -3.86 7.41
N PHE A 400 19.85 -4.56 7.54
CA PHE A 400 19.20 -5.18 6.39
C PHE A 400 18.46 -4.15 5.56
N ILE A 401 18.72 -4.11 4.27
CA ILE A 401 17.95 -3.37 3.29
C ILE A 401 17.16 -4.41 2.49
N VAL A 402 15.91 -4.66 2.91
CA VAL A 402 15.00 -5.58 2.24
C VAL A 402 14.27 -4.81 1.15
N ALA A 403 14.76 -4.93 -0.08
CA ALA A 403 14.26 -4.18 -1.22
C ALA A 403 14.39 -4.99 -2.50
N ALA A 404 13.26 -5.32 -3.14
CA ALA A 404 13.22 -6.07 -4.38
C ALA A 404 12.74 -5.21 -5.54
N HIS A 405 13.29 -5.43 -6.73
CA HIS A 405 12.86 -4.78 -7.96
C HIS A 405 11.66 -5.48 -8.64
N GLY A 406 11.33 -6.68 -8.19
CA GLY A 406 10.22 -7.48 -8.72
C GLY A 406 10.38 -8.96 -8.34
N PRO A 407 9.41 -9.81 -8.74
CA PRO A 407 9.51 -11.24 -8.49
C PRO A 407 10.71 -11.82 -9.26
N LYS A 408 11.58 -12.54 -8.56
CA LYS A 408 12.71 -13.24 -9.16
C LYS A 408 12.33 -14.68 -9.47
N THR A 409 12.62 -15.11 -10.69
CA THR A 409 12.34 -16.48 -11.15
C THR A 409 13.35 -17.51 -10.65
N ASN A 410 14.53 -17.07 -10.17
CA ASN A 410 15.59 -17.94 -9.66
C ASN A 410 16.15 -17.37 -8.36
N THR A 411 15.60 -17.83 -7.24
CA THR A 411 16.19 -17.58 -5.94
C THR A 411 17.29 -18.63 -5.71
N PRO A 412 18.54 -18.25 -5.43
CA PRO A 412 19.57 -19.24 -5.08
C PRO A 412 19.17 -20.00 -3.82
N GLU A 413 19.27 -21.32 -3.81
CA GLU A 413 19.01 -22.18 -2.64
C GLU A 413 19.84 -21.79 -1.40
N ASN A 414 20.91 -21.00 -1.58
CA ASN A 414 21.74 -20.45 -0.51
C ASN A 414 21.96 -18.96 -0.77
N PHE A 415 21.12 -18.12 -0.19
CA PHE A 415 21.21 -16.67 -0.32
C PHE A 415 22.46 -16.17 0.44
N PRO A 416 23.55 -15.73 -0.24
CA PRO A 416 24.74 -15.22 0.42
C PRO A 416 24.52 -13.77 0.86
N ILE A 417 25.18 -13.35 1.95
CA ILE A 417 25.30 -11.94 2.33
C ILE A 417 26.00 -11.11 1.24
N TYR A 418 26.85 -11.74 0.47
CA TYR A 418 27.46 -11.20 -0.73
C TYR A 418 26.73 -11.73 -1.97
N LEU A 419 26.17 -10.82 -2.74
CA LEU A 419 25.46 -11.12 -3.98
C LEU A 419 26.38 -10.82 -5.16
N PRO A 420 26.63 -11.79 -6.06
CA PRO A 420 27.26 -11.50 -7.33
C PRO A 420 26.43 -10.46 -8.09
N GLU A 421 27.07 -9.46 -8.70
CA GLU A 421 26.37 -8.41 -9.47
C GLU A 421 25.48 -9.00 -10.57
N GLU A 422 25.81 -10.19 -11.07
CA GLU A 422 25.09 -10.92 -12.12
C GLU A 422 23.65 -11.30 -11.76
N ILE A 423 23.32 -11.38 -10.46
CA ILE A 423 21.95 -11.68 -10.01
C ILE A 423 21.14 -10.44 -9.62
N LEU A 424 21.76 -9.27 -9.60
CA LEU A 424 21.11 -8.01 -9.29
C LEU A 424 20.53 -7.36 -10.54
N ILE A 425 19.33 -6.80 -10.42
CA ILE A 425 18.60 -6.21 -11.54
C ILE A 425 18.45 -4.70 -11.32
N GLY A 426 18.82 -3.90 -12.32
CA GLY A 426 18.52 -2.46 -12.36
C GLY A 426 18.93 -1.70 -11.09
N GLU A 427 17.95 -1.19 -10.35
CA GLU A 427 18.18 -0.38 -9.14
C GLU A 427 18.82 -1.19 -7.98
N GLU A 428 18.67 -2.51 -7.95
CA GLU A 428 19.36 -3.34 -6.95
C GLU A 428 20.88 -3.27 -7.11
N MET A 429 21.36 -3.35 -8.35
CA MET A 429 22.79 -3.21 -8.65
C MET A 429 23.30 -1.82 -8.24
N ARG A 430 22.54 -0.77 -8.57
CA ARG A 430 22.88 0.59 -8.18
C ARG A 430 22.96 0.75 -6.66
N LEU A 431 22.00 0.18 -5.92
CA LEU A 431 22.01 0.23 -4.46
C LEU A 431 23.19 -0.54 -3.87
N GLN A 432 23.54 -1.72 -4.42
CA GLN A 432 24.73 -2.47 -3.99
C GLN A 432 26.02 -1.69 -4.26
N GLN A 433 26.13 -1.02 -5.41
CA GLN A 433 27.28 -0.14 -5.71
C GLN A 433 27.37 1.04 -4.72
N MET A 434 26.22 1.57 -4.28
CA MET A 434 26.21 2.63 -3.26
C MET A 434 26.68 2.13 -1.89
N ILE A 435 26.31 0.89 -1.49
CA ILE A 435 26.81 0.23 -0.28
C ILE A 435 28.34 0.08 -0.37
N ASN A 436 28.85 -0.47 -1.48
CA ASN A 436 30.26 -0.71 -1.70
C ASN A 436 31.08 0.60 -1.73
N SER A 437 30.56 1.65 -2.39
CA SER A 437 31.25 2.95 -2.47
C SER A 437 31.43 3.66 -1.12
N ARG A 438 30.59 3.31 -0.13
CA ARG A 438 30.67 3.82 1.25
C ARG A 438 31.45 2.91 2.18
N GLY A 439 31.93 1.77 1.67
CA GLY A 439 32.65 0.76 2.45
C GLY A 439 31.80 0.13 3.53
N LEU A 440 30.49 -0.06 3.26
CA LEU A 440 29.52 -0.68 4.18
C LEU A 440 29.26 -2.16 3.85
N GLU A 441 29.99 -2.72 2.89
CA GLU A 441 29.88 -4.13 2.54
C GLU A 441 30.35 -5.05 3.69
N CYS A 442 29.67 -6.18 3.86
CA CYS A 442 29.96 -7.13 4.94
C CYS A 442 31.38 -7.71 4.90
N SER A 443 32.06 -7.68 3.77
CA SER A 443 33.47 -8.12 3.64
C SER A 443 34.43 -7.38 4.57
N ARG A 444 34.08 -6.19 5.03
CA ARG A 444 34.88 -5.34 5.94
C ARG A 444 34.62 -5.59 7.43
N ILE A 445 33.63 -6.39 7.75
CA ILE A 445 33.29 -6.72 9.15
C ILE A 445 34.36 -7.62 9.81
N PRO A 446 34.87 -8.67 9.12
CA PRO A 446 35.74 -9.65 9.77
C PRO A 446 37.11 -9.11 10.16
N ASP A 447 37.68 -8.17 9.40
CA ASP A 447 38.99 -7.61 9.67
C ASP A 447 38.97 -6.42 10.66
N GLY A 448 37.77 -6.04 11.12
CA GLY A 448 37.59 -4.92 12.05
C GLY A 448 37.73 -3.54 11.40
N SER A 449 37.84 -3.45 10.06
CA SER A 449 37.87 -2.16 9.37
C SER A 449 36.53 -1.43 9.41
N ARG A 450 35.45 -2.17 9.72
CA ARG A 450 34.09 -1.66 9.95
C ARG A 450 33.40 -2.45 11.07
N HIS A 451 32.57 -1.74 11.84
CA HIS A 451 31.69 -2.31 12.86
C HIS A 451 30.21 -2.24 12.46
N VAL A 452 29.89 -1.40 11.46
CA VAL A 452 28.56 -1.27 10.87
C VAL A 452 28.62 -1.65 9.41
N ALA A 453 27.68 -2.50 8.98
CA ALA A 453 27.51 -2.88 7.57
C ALA A 453 26.05 -2.86 7.12
N ALA A 454 25.85 -2.78 5.82
CA ALA A 454 24.56 -2.92 5.17
C ALA A 454 24.50 -4.20 4.33
N VAL A 455 23.40 -4.93 4.45
CA VAL A 455 23.11 -6.13 3.66
C VAL A 455 21.91 -5.84 2.76
N LEU A 456 22.12 -5.82 1.45
CA LEU A 456 21.00 -5.81 0.50
C LEU A 456 20.37 -7.21 0.47
N TYR A 457 19.06 -7.28 0.74
CA TYR A 457 18.24 -8.48 0.64
C TYR A 457 17.19 -8.29 -0.45
N PRO A 458 17.52 -8.57 -1.73
CA PRO A 458 16.73 -8.17 -2.89
C PRO A 458 15.66 -9.21 -3.24
N GLN A 459 14.89 -9.64 -2.23
CA GLN A 459 13.77 -10.57 -2.42
C GLN A 459 12.70 -10.35 -1.35
N TRP A 460 11.51 -10.89 -1.60
CA TRP A 460 10.41 -10.87 -0.65
C TRP A 460 10.66 -11.87 0.48
N LEU A 461 10.48 -11.41 1.72
CA LEU A 461 10.57 -12.28 2.89
C LEU A 461 9.41 -13.28 2.92
N SER A 462 9.73 -14.55 3.08
CA SER A 462 8.77 -15.63 3.31
C SER A 462 9.43 -16.75 4.12
N ASP A 463 8.61 -17.66 4.65
CA ASP A 463 9.07 -18.83 5.40
C ASP A 463 9.84 -19.86 4.55
N HIS A 464 9.93 -19.63 3.23
CA HIS A 464 10.61 -20.47 2.24
C HIS A 464 11.36 -19.67 1.17
N ASP A 465 11.88 -18.47 1.53
CA ASP A 465 12.60 -17.61 0.59
C ASP A 465 14.01 -18.10 0.21
N GLY A 466 14.49 -19.20 0.82
CA GLY A 466 15.81 -19.78 0.56
C GLY A 466 16.97 -19.04 1.23
N GLY A 467 16.69 -17.98 1.99
CA GLY A 467 17.67 -17.20 2.76
C GLY A 467 17.37 -17.26 4.24
N LEU A 468 16.73 -16.20 4.76
CA LEU A 468 16.29 -16.11 6.15
C LEU A 468 15.18 -17.12 6.49
N ASN A 469 14.34 -17.46 5.50
CA ASN A 469 13.14 -18.28 5.67
C ASN A 469 12.26 -17.80 6.83
N MET A 470 11.98 -16.50 6.84
CA MET A 470 11.18 -15.81 7.85
C MET A 470 10.12 -14.97 7.16
N THR A 471 8.93 -14.94 7.73
CA THR A 471 7.91 -13.97 7.30
C THR A 471 8.36 -12.55 7.65
N THR A 472 7.74 -11.55 7.03
CA THR A 472 8.04 -10.13 7.34
C THR A 472 7.82 -9.81 8.81
N ASP A 473 6.74 -10.33 9.41
CA ASP A 473 6.41 -10.15 10.83
C ASP A 473 7.47 -10.79 11.75
N GLU A 474 7.89 -12.02 11.45
CA GLU A 474 8.96 -12.70 12.20
C GLU A 474 10.29 -11.94 12.10
N PHE A 475 10.64 -11.47 10.90
CA PHE A 475 11.86 -10.72 10.68
C PHE A 475 11.85 -9.38 11.42
N MET A 476 10.78 -8.59 11.28
CA MET A 476 10.63 -7.31 11.99
C MET A 476 10.72 -7.51 13.52
N SER A 477 10.04 -8.54 14.05
CA SER A 477 10.05 -8.83 15.48
C SER A 477 11.45 -9.18 16.02
N GLY A 478 12.30 -9.76 15.17
CA GLY A 478 13.68 -10.12 15.53
C GLY A 478 14.67 -8.95 15.52
N CYS A 479 14.42 -7.92 14.73
CA CYS A 479 15.26 -6.74 14.66
C CYS A 479 15.06 -5.82 15.88
N ILE A 480 16.03 -4.94 16.14
CA ILE A 480 15.93 -4.00 17.26
C ILE A 480 15.28 -2.68 16.87
N ALA A 481 15.41 -2.25 15.62
CA ALA A 481 14.77 -1.03 15.11
C ALA A 481 14.58 -1.09 13.59
N GLY A 482 13.48 -0.48 13.11
CA GLY A 482 13.29 -0.14 11.71
C GLY A 482 13.77 1.27 11.41
N VAL A 483 14.37 1.52 10.23
CA VAL A 483 14.85 2.83 9.81
C VAL A 483 14.28 3.17 8.44
N PHE A 484 13.46 4.22 8.37
CA PHE A 484 12.69 4.58 7.17
C PHE A 484 12.94 6.06 6.81
N PRO A 485 14.09 6.40 6.20
CA PRO A 485 14.49 7.77 5.93
C PRO A 485 13.90 8.32 4.64
N SER A 486 12.66 7.98 4.35
CA SER A 486 11.99 8.36 3.10
C SER A 486 12.01 9.86 2.86
N ARG A 487 12.32 10.26 1.62
CA ARG A 487 12.23 11.64 1.16
C ARG A 487 10.89 11.97 0.51
N TYR A 488 10.17 10.93 0.12
CA TYR A 488 8.78 10.98 -0.32
C TYR A 488 8.07 9.71 0.15
N GLU A 489 7.04 9.89 0.95
CA GLU A 489 6.28 8.78 1.53
C GLU A 489 4.87 9.24 1.91
N PRO A 490 3.85 8.88 1.13
CA PRO A 490 2.47 9.31 1.40
C PRO A 490 1.95 8.89 2.77
N PHE A 491 2.27 7.66 3.23
CA PHE A 491 1.85 7.20 4.56
C PHE A 491 2.96 6.52 5.36
N LEU A 492 3.55 5.42 4.92
CA LEU A 492 4.52 4.54 5.60
C LEU A 492 3.85 3.44 6.45
N LEU A 493 3.19 2.48 5.81
CA LEU A 493 2.62 1.31 6.50
C LEU A 493 3.68 0.48 7.23
N THR A 494 4.90 0.35 6.67
CA THR A 494 6.01 -0.40 7.29
C THR A 494 6.39 0.11 8.68
N GLY A 495 6.18 1.38 8.98
CA GLY A 495 6.36 1.93 10.33
C GLY A 495 5.33 1.39 11.33
N LEU A 496 4.07 1.26 10.90
CA LEU A 496 3.01 0.62 11.68
C LEU A 496 3.21 -0.89 11.82
N GLU A 497 3.62 -1.57 10.74
CA GLU A 497 3.93 -3.00 10.74
C GLU A 497 5.07 -3.32 11.71
N ALA A 498 6.11 -2.48 11.78
CA ALA A 498 7.16 -2.59 12.79
C ALA A 498 6.59 -2.43 14.22
N GLY A 499 5.72 -1.44 14.44
CA GLY A 499 5.04 -1.23 15.71
C GLY A 499 4.15 -2.41 16.11
N LYS A 500 3.41 -3.01 15.17
CA LYS A 500 2.63 -4.23 15.38
C LYS A 500 3.49 -5.35 15.96
N GLU A 501 4.71 -5.52 15.46
CA GLU A 501 5.68 -6.48 15.96
C GLU A 501 6.49 -5.98 17.17
N ALA A 502 6.01 -4.92 17.81
CA ALA A 502 6.66 -4.29 18.95
C ALA A 502 8.12 -3.92 18.67
N THR A 503 8.41 -3.45 17.48
CA THR A 503 9.75 -3.03 17.08
C THR A 503 9.79 -1.52 16.90
N PRO A 504 10.65 -0.82 17.67
CA PRO A 504 10.83 0.62 17.53
C PRO A 504 11.22 1.04 16.12
N SER A 505 10.91 2.27 15.74
CA SER A 505 11.23 2.76 14.40
C SER A 505 11.73 4.21 14.37
N ILE A 506 12.54 4.51 13.35
CA ILE A 506 13.01 5.85 13.00
C ILE A 506 12.37 6.20 11.68
N VAL A 507 11.60 7.28 11.64
CA VAL A 507 10.84 7.68 10.46
C VAL A 507 11.14 9.13 10.07
N SER A 508 11.00 9.43 8.80
CA SER A 508 11.10 10.80 8.32
C SER A 508 9.83 11.60 8.62
N LYS A 509 9.97 12.89 8.85
CA LYS A 509 8.85 13.81 9.06
C LYS A 509 7.95 13.96 7.83
N VAL A 510 8.46 13.67 6.64
CA VAL A 510 7.71 13.78 5.38
C VAL A 510 6.57 12.76 5.25
N CYS A 511 6.60 11.66 5.99
CA CYS A 511 5.62 10.59 5.85
C CYS A 511 4.30 10.88 6.59
N GLY A 512 3.18 10.38 6.02
CA GLY A 512 1.85 10.54 6.61
C GLY A 512 1.71 9.87 7.98
N PHE A 513 2.49 8.83 8.26
CA PHE A 513 2.58 8.22 9.60
C PHE A 513 3.11 9.21 10.64
N SER A 514 4.13 10.00 10.31
CA SER A 514 4.62 11.06 11.19
C SER A 514 3.55 12.13 11.48
N ASP A 515 2.76 12.51 10.45
CA ASP A 515 1.64 13.44 10.64
C ASP A 515 0.58 12.84 11.58
N ALA A 516 0.28 11.56 11.45
CA ALA A 516 -0.65 10.86 12.33
C ALA A 516 -0.18 10.87 13.79
N LEU A 517 1.11 10.59 14.03
CA LEU A 517 1.71 10.63 15.36
C LEU A 517 1.52 11.99 16.05
N SER A 518 1.66 13.08 15.30
CA SER A 518 1.50 14.44 15.83
C SER A 518 0.09 14.71 16.38
N THR A 519 -0.93 14.04 15.83
CA THR A 519 -2.34 14.18 16.26
C THR A 519 -2.65 13.37 17.52
N LEU A 520 -1.94 12.28 17.78
CA LEU A 520 -2.16 11.43 18.95
C LEU A 520 -1.67 12.05 20.26
N LYS A 521 -1.04 13.24 20.23
CA LYS A 521 -0.49 13.97 21.40
C LYS A 521 0.47 13.15 22.28
N ARG A 522 0.97 12.01 21.78
CA ARG A 522 1.89 11.11 22.49
C ARG A 522 3.36 11.34 22.17
N LEU A 523 3.67 12.15 21.16
CA LEU A 523 5.03 12.51 20.83
C LEU A 523 5.58 13.58 21.78
N VAL A 524 6.02 13.16 22.91
CA VAL A 524 7.11 13.83 23.62
C VAL A 524 8.39 13.16 23.12
N MET A 525 9.32 13.92 22.58
CA MET A 525 10.56 13.45 21.95
C MET A 525 11.17 12.23 22.66
N GLY A 526 11.29 11.09 21.95
CA GLY A 526 11.97 9.89 22.42
C GLY A 526 11.19 8.97 23.36
N MET A 527 9.89 9.15 23.55
CA MET A 527 9.10 8.36 24.52
C MET A 527 8.08 7.40 23.88
N GLY A 528 7.95 7.33 22.57
CA GLY A 528 6.86 6.57 21.93
C GLY A 528 7.29 5.33 21.14
N GLY A 529 8.51 4.84 21.28
CA GLY A 529 9.02 3.76 20.42
C GLY A 529 9.19 4.17 18.95
N VAL A 530 8.93 5.44 18.60
CA VAL A 530 9.14 6.01 17.28
C VAL A 530 9.89 7.34 17.39
N ILE A 531 10.99 7.48 16.65
CA ILE A 531 11.74 8.73 16.53
C ILE A 531 11.45 9.33 15.16
N VAL A 532 11.02 10.60 15.14
CA VAL A 532 10.78 11.36 13.92
C VAL A 532 11.96 12.27 13.62
N VAL A 533 12.63 12.05 12.49
CA VAL A 533 13.70 12.93 12.01
C VAL A 533 13.13 14.01 11.09
N ASP A 534 13.42 15.28 11.39
CA ASP A 534 12.92 16.43 10.60
C ASP A 534 13.73 16.64 9.32
N ASN A 535 13.56 15.77 8.35
CA ASN A 535 14.21 15.87 7.03
C ASN A 535 13.60 16.95 6.11
N ILE A 536 12.63 17.73 6.61
CA ILE A 536 12.01 18.85 5.87
C ILE A 536 12.75 20.16 6.13
N ASN A 537 13.05 20.43 7.40
CA ASN A 537 13.59 21.72 7.84
C ASN A 537 15.10 21.68 8.08
N LEU A 538 15.66 20.50 8.33
CA LEU A 538 17.10 20.32 8.51
C LEU A 538 17.83 20.27 7.17
N SER A 539 19.10 20.65 7.19
CA SER A 539 20.00 20.39 6.09
C SER A 539 20.27 18.88 5.93
N TYR A 540 20.81 18.48 4.78
CA TYR A 540 21.18 17.09 4.54
C TYR A 540 22.09 16.52 5.64
N ILE A 541 23.14 17.28 6.01
CA ILE A 541 24.13 16.85 7.01
C ILE A 541 23.49 16.70 8.38
N GLU A 542 22.64 17.65 8.77
CA GLU A 542 21.92 17.58 10.05
C GLU A 542 20.97 16.39 10.09
N SER A 543 20.21 16.14 9.02
CA SER A 543 19.32 14.97 8.94
C SER A 543 20.09 13.65 9.04
N ILE A 544 21.24 13.53 8.37
CA ILE A 544 22.11 12.35 8.46
C ILE A 544 22.60 12.13 9.90
N ALA A 545 23.02 13.20 10.57
CA ALA A 545 23.44 13.13 11.97
C ALA A 545 22.29 12.69 12.89
N ASP A 546 21.08 13.22 12.69
CA ASP A 546 19.91 12.86 13.48
C ASP A 546 19.49 11.40 13.27
N TYR A 547 19.55 10.87 12.01
CA TYR A 547 19.33 9.45 11.77
C TYR A 547 20.37 8.57 12.48
N ALA A 548 21.65 8.96 12.43
CA ALA A 548 22.72 8.23 13.10
C ALA A 548 22.53 8.23 14.63
N LEU A 549 22.23 9.38 15.23
CA LEU A 549 21.95 9.53 16.67
C LEU A 549 20.72 8.72 17.10
N ALA A 550 19.68 8.68 16.27
CA ALA A 550 18.49 7.91 16.56
C ALA A 550 18.75 6.38 16.52
N MET A 551 19.58 5.92 15.57
CA MET A 551 20.02 4.51 15.53
C MET A 551 20.88 4.19 16.76
N ASP A 552 21.85 5.01 17.07
CA ASP A 552 22.73 4.87 18.23
C ASP A 552 21.92 4.78 19.53
N TYR A 553 20.97 5.69 19.73
CA TYR A 553 20.07 5.66 20.88
C TYR A 553 19.33 4.33 21.06
N PHE A 554 18.80 3.72 20.01
CA PHE A 554 18.14 2.43 20.10
C PHE A 554 19.14 1.29 20.37
N ILE A 555 20.34 1.37 19.80
CA ILE A 555 21.42 0.41 20.01
C ILE A 555 21.89 0.46 21.47
N ASP A 556 22.23 1.63 21.99
CA ASP A 556 22.66 1.84 23.38
C ASP A 556 21.57 1.40 24.36
N THR A 557 20.32 1.81 24.11
CA THR A 557 19.21 1.40 24.98
C THR A 557 19.05 -0.12 24.97
N TYR A 558 19.24 -0.78 23.82
CA TYR A 558 19.18 -2.25 23.72
C TYR A 558 20.34 -2.95 24.44
N THR A 559 21.56 -2.40 24.37
CA THR A 559 22.77 -2.99 24.98
C THR A 559 22.83 -2.75 26.48
N ASP A 560 22.55 -1.54 26.93
CA ASP A 560 22.86 -1.07 28.27
C ASP A 560 21.64 -1.00 29.19
N ASP A 561 20.43 -0.78 28.66
CA ASP A 561 19.21 -0.64 29.42
C ASP A 561 18.03 -1.41 28.82
N LYS A 562 18.04 -2.72 29.03
CA LYS A 562 16.97 -3.61 28.52
C LYS A 562 15.58 -3.26 29.03
N VAL A 563 15.47 -2.69 30.24
CA VAL A 563 14.17 -2.28 30.79
C VAL A 563 13.61 -1.13 29.96
N LYS A 564 14.43 -0.14 29.67
CA LYS A 564 14.06 1.00 28.83
C LYS A 564 13.77 0.56 27.40
N TYR A 565 14.59 -0.32 26.83
CA TYR A 565 14.34 -0.87 25.48
C TYR A 565 13.01 -1.61 25.41
N ASN A 566 12.68 -2.42 26.42
CA ASN A 566 11.40 -3.12 26.49
C ASN A 566 10.21 -2.15 26.57
N LEU A 567 10.36 -1.03 27.29
CA LEU A 567 9.33 0.03 27.31
C LEU A 567 9.15 0.65 25.93
N LEU A 568 10.23 0.94 25.20
CA LEU A 568 10.14 1.46 23.83
C LEU A 568 9.42 0.47 22.89
N CYS A 569 9.66 -0.83 23.04
CA CYS A 569 8.94 -1.87 22.30
C CYS A 569 7.43 -1.87 22.62
N GLN A 570 7.07 -1.79 23.91
CA GLN A 570 5.68 -1.71 24.35
C GLN A 570 4.99 -0.46 23.81
N GLU A 571 5.66 0.69 23.87
CA GLU A 571 5.12 1.96 23.35
C GLU A 571 4.91 1.90 21.83
N ALA A 572 5.83 1.27 21.07
CA ALA A 572 5.66 1.08 19.63
C ALA A 572 4.41 0.23 19.33
N SER A 573 4.17 -0.84 20.11
CA SER A 573 3.00 -1.69 19.96
C SER A 573 1.70 -0.97 20.37
N LEU A 574 1.71 -0.22 21.46
CA LEU A 574 0.56 0.60 21.89
C LEU A 574 0.20 1.64 20.82
N LEU A 575 1.19 2.28 20.23
CA LEU A 575 0.99 3.26 19.17
C LEU A 575 0.35 2.62 17.93
N ALA A 576 0.84 1.45 17.52
CA ALA A 576 0.24 0.71 16.41
C ALA A 576 -1.21 0.31 16.71
N LYS A 577 -1.51 -0.11 17.95
CA LYS A 577 -2.87 -0.43 18.39
C LYS A 577 -3.79 0.79 18.36
N ASP A 578 -3.32 1.96 18.77
CA ASP A 578 -4.10 3.20 18.70
C ASP A 578 -4.42 3.63 17.26
N MET A 579 -3.61 3.17 16.30
CA MET A 579 -3.81 3.39 14.86
C MET A 579 -4.43 2.17 14.17
N ASN A 580 -5.35 1.46 14.81
CA ASN A 580 -6.03 0.33 14.20
C ASN A 580 -7.03 0.75 13.12
N TRP A 581 -7.41 -0.22 12.27
CA TRP A 581 -8.32 -0.01 11.14
C TRP A 581 -9.77 0.30 11.53
N LYS A 582 -10.19 0.06 12.77
CA LYS A 582 -11.58 0.29 13.21
C LYS A 582 -12.01 1.74 13.01
N ALA A 583 -11.12 2.69 13.32
CA ALA A 583 -11.43 4.11 13.15
C ALA A 583 -11.51 4.54 11.66
N PRO A 584 -10.52 4.24 10.80
CA PRO A 584 -10.62 4.50 9.36
C PRO A 584 -11.82 3.82 8.69
N ALA A 585 -12.10 2.55 9.01
CA ALA A 585 -13.23 1.84 8.44
C ALA A 585 -14.57 2.48 8.82
N ARG A 586 -14.72 2.92 10.08
CA ARG A 586 -15.89 3.69 10.51
C ARG A 586 -16.03 5.00 9.74
N GLU A 587 -14.94 5.74 9.57
CA GLU A 587 -14.92 7.00 8.84
C GLU A 587 -15.30 6.78 7.36
N TYR A 588 -14.76 5.75 6.71
CA TYR A 588 -15.14 5.39 5.34
C TYR A 588 -16.61 4.95 5.25
N PHE A 589 -17.12 4.18 6.20
CA PHE A 589 -18.54 3.82 6.21
C PHE A 589 -19.43 5.06 6.28
N GLU A 590 -19.11 6.00 7.17
CA GLU A 590 -19.87 7.27 7.29
C GLU A 590 -19.80 8.11 6.00
N LEU A 591 -18.63 8.15 5.35
CA LEU A 591 -18.44 8.84 4.08
C LEU A 591 -19.20 8.15 2.94
N LEU A 592 -19.25 6.82 2.90
CA LEU A 592 -19.89 6.05 1.84
C LEU A 592 -21.41 6.02 1.96
N THR A 593 -21.95 6.14 3.17
CA THR A 593 -23.40 5.99 3.39
C THR A 593 -24.09 7.29 3.81
N GLY A 594 -23.33 8.31 4.16
CA GLY A 594 -23.87 9.54 4.76
C GLY A 594 -24.47 9.33 6.17
N THR A 595 -24.34 8.13 6.73
CA THR A 595 -24.88 7.76 8.04
C THR A 595 -23.82 8.01 9.10
N ARG A 596 -24.07 8.89 10.07
CA ARG A 596 -23.18 9.05 11.23
C ARG A 596 -23.40 7.90 12.20
N MET A 597 -22.31 7.28 12.65
CA MET A 597 -22.34 6.27 13.68
C MET A 597 -22.15 6.93 15.07
N GLU A 598 -23.05 6.63 15.99
CA GLU A 598 -22.98 7.13 17.38
C GLU A 598 -21.81 6.57 18.20
#